data_327f1d163ff7d0862bea255d13f949e5
#
_entry.id   327f1d163ff7d0862bea255d13f949e5
#
_cell.length_a   1.000
_cell.length_b   1.000
_cell.length_c   1.000
_cell.angle_alpha   90.00
_cell.angle_beta   90.00
_cell.angle_gamma   90.00
#
_symmetry.space_group_name_H-M   'P 1'
#
loop_
_entity.id
_entity.type
_entity.pdbx_description
1 polymer ?
#
loop_
_entity_poly.entity_id
_entity_poly.type
_entity_poly.pdbx_seq_one_letter_code
_entity_poly.pdbx_strand_id
1 'polypeptide(L)'
;MKILAFSDLHRDLDQAARLTEMSRQADVVIGAGDFASIHQGLEETIDALAGIETPTVLVPGNNETLDALKEATAGWSAATVLHGEGIELDGKTFYGLGGGIPVTPWDWSFDLEEADAGNMLAGLPAGAVLVVHSPPRAIATNPATA
;
A
#
# COMPACT_ATOMS: atom_id res chain seq x y z
N MET A 1 -10.27 14.13 10.25
CA MET A 1 -8.99 13.49 9.90
C MET A 1 -8.67 13.76 8.44
N LYS A 2 -7.45 14.24 8.17
CA LYS A 2 -6.93 14.41 6.81
C LYS A 2 -6.05 13.22 6.44
N ILE A 3 -6.38 12.55 5.36
CA ILE A 3 -5.61 11.42 4.83
C ILE A 3 -5.00 11.81 3.49
N LEU A 4 -3.69 11.63 3.36
CA LEU A 4 -3.01 11.70 2.07
C LEU A 4 -2.81 10.28 1.56
N ALA A 5 -3.46 9.94 0.45
CA ALA A 5 -3.39 8.60 -0.13
C ALA A 5 -2.75 8.64 -1.52
N PHE A 6 -1.91 7.67 -1.80
CA PHE A 6 -1.27 7.52 -3.10
C PHE A 6 -1.04 6.04 -3.43
N SER A 7 -0.77 5.77 -4.70
CA SER A 7 -0.36 4.45 -5.18
C SER A 7 0.43 4.59 -6.48
N ASP A 8 1.06 3.50 -6.90
CA ASP A 8 1.64 3.39 -8.24
C ASP A 8 2.71 4.45 -8.55
N LEU A 9 3.62 4.68 -7.60
CA LEU A 9 4.76 5.58 -7.81
C LEU A 9 5.70 5.09 -8.90
N HIS A 10 5.91 3.77 -8.99
CA HIS A 10 6.77 3.16 -10.02
C HIS A 10 8.11 3.89 -10.17
N ARG A 11 8.82 4.08 -9.04
CA ARG A 11 10.15 4.70 -8.99
C ARG A 11 10.17 6.21 -9.29
N ASP A 12 9.04 6.88 -9.26
CA ASP A 12 9.00 8.33 -9.53
C ASP A 12 9.44 9.12 -8.30
N LEU A 13 10.73 9.47 -8.25
CA LEU A 13 11.32 10.17 -7.12
C LEU A 13 10.83 11.61 -6.98
N ASP A 14 10.45 12.26 -8.08
CA ASP A 14 9.89 13.61 -8.04
C ASP A 14 8.52 13.60 -7.37
N GLN A 15 7.69 12.61 -7.67
CA GLN A 15 6.41 12.45 -6.99
C GLN A 15 6.59 12.08 -5.51
N ALA A 16 7.58 11.25 -5.19
CA ALA A 16 7.91 10.93 -3.80
C ALA A 16 8.27 12.20 -3.00
N ALA A 17 9.04 13.10 -3.59
CA ALA A 17 9.39 14.38 -2.97
C ALA A 17 8.15 15.26 -2.74
N ARG A 18 7.23 15.30 -3.70
CA ARG A 18 5.96 16.04 -3.56
C ARG A 18 5.10 15.46 -2.45
N LEU A 19 5.00 14.14 -2.37
CA LEU A 19 4.24 13.47 -1.32
C LEU A 19 4.82 13.77 0.06
N THR A 20 6.14 13.79 0.18
CA THR A 20 6.81 14.14 1.42
C THR A 20 6.44 15.56 1.87
N GLU A 21 6.41 16.51 0.95
CA GLU A 21 5.99 17.87 1.24
C GLU A 21 4.52 17.94 1.65
N MET A 22 3.63 17.30 0.89
CA MET A 22 2.19 17.27 1.16
C MET A 22 1.85 16.58 2.48
N SER A 23 2.64 15.60 2.90
CA SER A 23 2.39 14.82 4.11
C SER A 23 2.37 15.66 5.38
N ARG A 24 3.03 16.79 5.36
CA ARG A 24 3.10 17.71 6.52
C ARG A 24 1.75 18.25 6.96
N GLN A 25 0.77 18.24 6.07
CA GLN A 25 -0.58 18.72 6.34
C GLN A 25 -1.58 17.57 6.56
N ALA A 26 -1.13 16.34 6.52
CA ALA A 26 -1.97 15.17 6.72
C ALA A 26 -1.84 14.61 8.13
N ASP A 27 -2.90 13.97 8.61
CA ASP A 27 -2.89 13.24 9.88
C ASP A 27 -2.39 11.80 9.71
N VAL A 28 -2.67 11.21 8.55
CA VAL A 28 -2.22 9.87 8.18
C VAL A 28 -1.89 9.86 6.69
N VAL A 29 -0.83 9.12 6.33
CA VAL A 29 -0.45 8.88 4.94
C VAL A 29 -0.71 7.42 4.60
N ILE A 30 -1.26 7.17 3.41
CA ILE A 30 -1.51 5.83 2.90
C ILE A 30 -0.78 5.65 1.59
N GLY A 31 0.05 4.60 1.50
CA GLY A 31 0.67 4.16 0.25
C GLY A 31 0.14 2.78 -0.15
N ALA A 32 -0.62 2.72 -1.22
CA ALA A 32 -1.35 1.53 -1.63
C ALA A 32 -0.61 0.68 -2.68
N GLY A 33 0.71 0.63 -2.59
CA GLY A 33 1.53 -0.31 -3.36
C GLY A 33 2.08 0.23 -4.67
N ASP A 34 2.89 -0.61 -5.32
CA ASP A 34 3.62 -0.33 -6.56
C ASP A 34 4.58 0.86 -6.43
N PHE A 35 5.43 0.81 -5.40
CA PHE A 35 6.55 1.73 -5.23
C PHE A 35 7.66 1.41 -6.22
N ALA A 36 7.89 0.13 -6.48
CA ALA A 36 8.85 -0.39 -7.44
C ALA A 36 8.25 -0.54 -8.83
N SER A 37 9.10 -0.80 -9.82
CA SER A 37 8.73 -1.28 -11.15
C SER A 37 9.38 -2.65 -11.36
N ILE A 38 8.60 -3.71 -11.38
CA ILE A 38 9.06 -5.09 -11.55
C ILE A 38 10.28 -5.36 -10.65
N HIS A 39 10.07 -5.19 -9.34
CA HIS A 39 11.06 -5.36 -8.26
C HIS A 39 12.23 -4.35 -8.28
N GLN A 40 12.28 -3.41 -9.21
CA GLN A 40 13.38 -2.45 -9.33
C GLN A 40 13.05 -1.11 -8.66
N GLY A 41 14.05 -0.54 -8.00
CA GLY A 41 13.97 0.82 -7.47
C GLY A 41 13.18 0.96 -6.18
N LEU A 42 12.87 -0.13 -5.47
CA LEU A 42 12.11 -0.08 -4.23
C LEU A 42 12.85 0.70 -3.14
N GLU A 43 14.12 0.38 -2.91
CA GLU A 43 14.90 1.03 -1.84
C GLU A 43 15.00 2.53 -2.05
N GLU A 44 15.33 2.96 -3.26
CA GLU A 44 15.47 4.39 -3.60
C GLU A 44 14.15 5.13 -3.43
N THR A 45 13.04 4.50 -3.83
CA THR A 45 11.71 5.11 -3.69
C THR A 45 11.31 5.23 -2.24
N ILE A 46 11.51 4.18 -1.45
CA ILE A 46 11.21 4.21 -0.01
C ILE A 46 12.11 5.22 0.71
N ASP A 47 13.39 5.28 0.37
CA ASP A 47 14.31 6.27 0.96
C ASP A 47 13.84 7.70 0.68
N ALA A 48 13.30 7.95 -0.52
CA ALA A 48 12.76 9.26 -0.89
C ALA A 48 11.48 9.60 -0.09
N LEU A 49 10.74 8.59 0.39
CA LEU A 49 9.53 8.77 1.20
C LEU A 49 9.82 8.79 2.71
N ALA A 50 10.96 8.28 3.13
CA ALA A 50 11.27 8.04 4.55
C ALA A 50 11.44 9.32 5.38
N GLY A 51 11.49 10.48 4.75
CA GLY A 51 11.41 11.77 5.42
C GLY A 51 10.01 12.13 5.93
N ILE A 52 9.00 11.37 5.55
CA ILE A 52 7.63 11.55 6.05
C ILE A 52 7.59 11.13 7.53
N GLU A 53 7.26 12.08 8.39
CA GLU A 53 7.14 11.86 9.84
C GLU A 53 5.71 11.57 10.27
N THR A 54 4.74 11.89 9.43
CA THR A 54 3.32 11.58 9.65
C THR A 54 3.13 10.06 9.69
N PRO A 55 2.30 9.52 10.62
CA PRO A 55 2.02 8.08 10.63
C PRO A 55 1.57 7.59 9.27
N THR A 56 2.23 6.54 8.78
CA THR A 56 2.07 6.06 7.40
C THR A 56 1.73 4.57 7.39
N VAL A 57 0.69 4.23 6.64
CA VAL A 57 0.28 2.85 6.38
C VAL A 57 0.66 2.49 4.95
N LEU A 58 1.36 1.38 4.78
CA LEU A 58 1.76 0.89 3.47
C LEU A 58 1.25 -0.53 3.26
N VAL A 59 0.85 -0.84 2.04
CA VAL A 59 0.65 -2.22 1.59
C VAL A 59 1.51 -2.46 0.36
N PRO A 60 2.01 -3.68 0.12
CA PRO A 60 2.72 -3.97 -1.12
C PRO A 60 1.75 -3.95 -2.29
N GLY A 61 2.23 -3.54 -3.47
CA GLY A 61 1.53 -3.76 -4.72
C GLY A 61 1.89 -5.12 -5.30
N ASN A 62 1.78 -5.27 -6.61
CA ASN A 62 2.25 -6.48 -7.26
C ASN A 62 3.68 -6.35 -7.82
N ASN A 63 4.23 -5.14 -7.88
CA ASN A 63 5.60 -4.90 -8.37
C ASN A 63 6.68 -5.07 -7.29
N GLU A 64 6.33 -5.26 -6.03
CA GLU A 64 7.23 -5.60 -4.92
C GLU A 64 6.58 -6.68 -4.07
N THR A 65 7.41 -7.45 -3.36
CA THR A 65 6.92 -8.45 -2.41
C THR A 65 6.71 -7.81 -1.03
N LEU A 66 5.91 -8.48 -0.19
CA LEU A 66 5.72 -8.07 1.20
C LEU A 66 7.06 -8.02 1.94
N ASP A 67 7.88 -9.06 1.79
CA ASP A 67 9.16 -9.14 2.49
C ASP A 67 10.12 -8.03 2.07
N ALA A 68 10.20 -7.74 0.77
CA ALA A 68 11.02 -6.65 0.25
C ALA A 68 10.56 -5.30 0.78
N LEU A 69 9.25 -5.06 0.84
CA LEU A 69 8.71 -3.81 1.36
C LEU A 69 8.99 -3.65 2.86
N LYS A 70 8.83 -4.70 3.65
CA LYS A 70 9.16 -4.69 5.08
C LYS A 70 10.63 -4.40 5.31
N GLU A 71 11.51 -5.00 4.53
CA GLU A 71 12.95 -4.77 4.61
C GLU A 71 13.31 -3.33 4.25
N ALA A 72 12.76 -2.82 3.15
CA ALA A 72 13.04 -1.45 2.69
C ALA A 72 12.57 -0.39 3.69
N THR A 73 11.47 -0.65 4.42
CA THR A 73 10.88 0.30 5.38
C THR A 73 11.39 0.16 6.80
N ALA A 74 12.28 -0.79 7.08
CA ALA A 74 12.72 -1.11 8.45
C ALA A 74 13.30 0.09 9.21
N GLY A 75 13.95 1.02 8.53
CA GLY A 75 14.52 2.24 9.12
C GLY A 75 13.55 3.43 9.14
N TRP A 76 12.36 3.28 8.62
CA TRP A 76 11.36 4.36 8.55
C TRP A 76 10.33 4.18 9.67
N SER A 77 10.57 4.85 10.81
CA SER A 77 9.79 4.64 12.04
C SER A 77 8.32 5.01 11.93
N ALA A 78 7.96 5.99 11.09
CA ALA A 78 6.57 6.39 10.91
C ALA A 78 5.74 5.41 10.08
N ALA A 79 6.39 4.49 9.36
CA ALA A 79 5.71 3.56 8.44
C ALA A 79 5.38 2.23 9.11
N THR A 80 4.19 1.74 8.82
CA THR A 80 3.74 0.38 9.18
C THR A 80 3.27 -0.31 7.92
N VAL A 81 3.82 -1.48 7.62
CA VAL A 81 3.40 -2.31 6.48
C VAL A 81 2.33 -3.28 6.95
N LEU A 82 1.18 -3.28 6.29
CA LEU A 82 0.06 -4.15 6.60
C LEU A 82 -0.22 -5.11 5.45
N HIS A 83 -0.55 -6.35 5.80
CA HIS A 83 -0.98 -7.35 4.83
C HIS A 83 -1.79 -8.43 5.55
N GLY A 84 -3.12 -8.29 5.56
CA GLY A 84 -4.03 -9.16 6.30
C GLY A 84 -4.11 -8.83 7.79
N GLU A 85 -3.78 -7.60 8.16
CA GLU A 85 -3.77 -7.14 9.54
C GLU A 85 -4.13 -5.65 9.64
N GLY A 86 -4.36 -5.17 10.84
CA GLY A 86 -4.75 -3.79 11.07
C GLY A 86 -3.91 -3.07 12.11
N ILE A 87 -4.03 -1.75 12.12
CA ILE A 87 -3.43 -0.88 13.12
C ILE A 87 -4.41 0.26 13.43
N GLU A 88 -4.39 0.73 14.67
CA GLU A 88 -5.14 1.91 15.07
C GLU A 88 -4.22 3.14 15.04
N LEU A 89 -4.63 4.16 14.29
CA LEU A 89 -3.95 5.44 14.20
C LEU A 89 -4.96 6.55 14.37
N ASP A 90 -4.69 7.48 15.28
CA ASP A 90 -5.54 8.64 15.52
C ASP A 90 -7.01 8.26 15.79
N GLY A 91 -7.22 7.17 16.53
CA GLY A 91 -8.54 6.66 16.87
C GLY A 91 -9.28 5.93 15.76
N LYS A 92 -8.65 5.72 14.60
CA LYS A 92 -9.21 5.00 13.46
C LYS A 92 -8.45 3.70 13.23
N THR A 93 -9.18 2.64 12.89
CA THR A 93 -8.56 1.37 12.48
C THR A 93 -8.32 1.38 10.98
N PHE A 94 -7.07 1.07 10.60
CA PHE A 94 -6.67 0.86 9.21
C PHE A 94 -6.34 -0.61 9.04
N TYR A 95 -6.85 -1.23 7.98
CA TYR A 95 -6.60 -2.64 7.67
C TYR A 95 -6.06 -2.74 6.26
N GLY A 96 -4.97 -3.48 6.07
CA GLY A 96 -4.28 -3.52 4.79
C GLY A 96 -4.27 -4.89 4.14
N LEU A 97 -4.39 -4.91 2.82
CA LEU A 97 -4.22 -6.10 2.00
C LEU A 97 -3.54 -5.72 0.69
N GLY A 98 -2.31 -6.17 0.49
CA GLY A 98 -1.54 -5.89 -0.71
C GLY A 98 -1.64 -6.98 -1.76
N GLY A 99 -0.84 -6.83 -2.81
CA GLY A 99 -0.72 -7.79 -3.89
C GLY A 99 -1.72 -7.64 -5.02
N GLY A 100 -1.43 -8.29 -6.13
CA GLY A 100 -2.36 -8.44 -7.24
C GLY A 100 -3.39 -9.52 -6.93
N ILE A 101 -4.66 -9.27 -7.18
CA ILE A 101 -5.76 -10.21 -6.91
C ILE A 101 -6.74 -10.14 -8.09
N PRO A 102 -7.05 -11.26 -8.74
CA PRO A 102 -6.50 -12.60 -8.59
C PRO A 102 -5.09 -12.74 -9.19
N VAL A 103 -4.56 -13.97 -9.17
CA VAL A 103 -3.24 -14.28 -9.72
C VAL A 103 -3.17 -13.88 -11.19
N THR A 104 -2.10 -13.18 -11.56
CA THR A 104 -1.81 -12.75 -12.93
C THR A 104 -0.96 -13.80 -13.66
N PRO A 105 -0.82 -13.71 -15.00
CA PRO A 105 0.06 -14.64 -15.74
C PRO A 105 1.57 -14.31 -15.63
N TRP A 106 1.93 -13.23 -14.90
CA TRP A 106 3.33 -12.79 -14.82
C TRP A 106 4.01 -13.40 -13.60
N ASP A 107 5.15 -14.04 -13.80
CA ASP A 107 5.90 -14.72 -12.75
C ASP A 107 6.57 -13.74 -11.76
N TRP A 108 6.85 -12.53 -12.19
CA TRP A 108 7.41 -11.48 -11.31
C TRP A 108 6.38 -10.85 -10.38
N SER A 109 5.10 -11.01 -10.66
CA SER A 109 4.03 -10.34 -9.93
C SER A 109 3.79 -10.97 -8.55
N PHE A 110 3.69 -10.14 -7.53
CA PHE A 110 3.31 -10.57 -6.19
C PHE A 110 1.78 -10.64 -6.11
N ASP A 111 1.24 -11.84 -6.23
CA ASP A 111 -0.19 -12.05 -6.36
C ASP A 111 -0.77 -12.95 -5.27
N LEU A 112 -2.06 -12.82 -5.04
CA LEU A 112 -2.84 -13.68 -4.16
C LEU A 112 -3.97 -14.34 -4.93
N GLU A 113 -4.27 -15.59 -4.54
CA GLU A 113 -5.53 -16.24 -4.92
C GLU A 113 -6.69 -15.52 -4.24
N GLU A 114 -7.84 -15.44 -4.90
CA GLU A 114 -9.03 -14.80 -4.32
C GLU A 114 -9.45 -15.44 -2.99
N ALA A 115 -9.32 -16.76 -2.87
CA ALA A 115 -9.65 -17.47 -1.63
C ALA A 115 -8.74 -17.03 -0.47
N ASP A 116 -7.45 -16.87 -0.72
CA ASP A 116 -6.49 -16.42 0.30
C ASP A 116 -6.77 -14.98 0.70
N ALA A 117 -7.05 -14.12 -0.27
CA ALA A 117 -7.44 -12.74 -0.01
C ALA A 117 -8.71 -12.67 0.84
N GLY A 118 -9.71 -13.48 0.52
CA GLY A 118 -10.94 -13.57 1.29
C GLY A 118 -10.71 -14.00 2.75
N ASN A 119 -9.82 -14.96 2.97
CA ASN A 119 -9.43 -15.40 4.30
C ASN A 119 -8.73 -14.30 5.10
N MET A 120 -7.86 -13.53 4.45
CA MET A 120 -7.19 -12.39 5.09
C MET A 120 -8.18 -11.28 5.45
N LEU A 121 -9.18 -11.03 4.59
CA LEU A 121 -10.23 -10.04 4.84
C LEU A 121 -11.24 -10.46 5.88
N ALA A 122 -11.29 -11.74 6.25
CA ALA A 122 -12.20 -12.22 7.29
C ALA A 122 -11.96 -11.55 8.65
N GLY A 123 -10.74 -11.07 8.90
CA GLY A 123 -10.39 -10.33 10.12
C GLY A 123 -10.68 -8.83 10.06
N LEU A 124 -11.24 -8.33 8.97
CA LEU A 124 -11.50 -6.89 8.79
C LEU A 124 -12.55 -6.40 9.79
N PRO A 125 -12.21 -5.47 10.71
CA PRO A 125 -13.19 -4.92 11.63
C PRO A 125 -14.21 -4.02 10.93
N ALA A 126 -15.44 -4.02 11.46
CA ALA A 126 -16.46 -3.09 10.98
C ALA A 126 -16.00 -1.63 11.19
N GLY A 127 -16.22 -0.79 10.20
CA GLY A 127 -15.86 0.63 10.26
C GLY A 127 -14.38 0.94 10.01
N ALA A 128 -13.55 -0.06 9.74
CA ALA A 128 -12.14 0.16 9.42
C ALA A 128 -11.98 0.81 8.05
N VAL A 129 -10.90 1.59 7.91
CA VAL A 129 -10.44 2.04 6.59
C VAL A 129 -9.65 0.90 5.96
N LEU A 130 -10.12 0.39 4.83
CA LEU A 130 -9.47 -0.69 4.11
C LEU A 130 -8.50 -0.11 3.07
N VAL A 131 -7.23 -0.49 3.20
CA VAL A 131 -6.17 -0.11 2.25
C VAL A 131 -5.84 -1.32 1.39
N VAL A 132 -6.12 -1.23 0.10
CA VAL A 132 -5.87 -2.34 -0.84
C VAL A 132 -5.15 -1.83 -2.08
N HIS A 133 -4.31 -2.69 -2.66
CA HIS A 133 -3.71 -2.42 -3.97
C HIS A 133 -4.68 -2.80 -5.09
N SER A 134 -5.25 -4.00 -5.03
CA SER A 134 -6.25 -4.46 -6.01
C SER A 134 -7.65 -4.00 -5.59
N PRO A 135 -8.32 -3.17 -6.41
CA PRO A 135 -9.63 -2.63 -6.04
C PRO A 135 -10.74 -3.68 -6.12
N PRO A 136 -11.83 -3.51 -5.35
CA PRO A 136 -13.01 -4.34 -5.51
C PRO A 136 -13.62 -4.17 -6.90
N ARG A 137 -13.95 -5.29 -7.55
CA ARG A 137 -14.47 -5.28 -8.93
C ARG A 137 -15.68 -4.38 -9.13
N ALA A 138 -16.63 -4.42 -8.23
CA ALA A 138 -17.90 -3.70 -8.39
C ALA A 138 -17.81 -2.19 -8.15
N ILE A 139 -16.71 -1.73 -7.54
CA ILE A 139 -16.54 -0.32 -7.15
C ILE A 139 -15.54 0.40 -8.06
N ALA A 140 -14.42 -0.23 -8.36
CA ALA A 140 -13.30 0.42 -9.02
C ALA A 140 -13.16 0.08 -10.50
N THR A 141 -13.87 -0.93 -11.00
CA THR A 141 -13.82 -1.31 -12.40
C THR A 141 -15.19 -1.08 -13.06
N ASN A 142 -15.16 -0.42 -14.22
CA ASN A 142 -16.36 -0.29 -15.03
C ASN A 142 -16.61 -1.62 -15.75
N PRO A 143 -17.77 -2.28 -15.54
CA PRO A 143 -18.07 -3.56 -16.19
C PRO A 143 -18.00 -3.52 -17.72
N ALA A 144 -18.23 -2.34 -18.32
CA ALA A 144 -18.17 -2.16 -19.77
C ALA A 144 -16.73 -2.10 -20.31
N THR A 145 -15.72 -1.88 -19.41
CA THR A 145 -14.31 -1.77 -19.78
C THR A 145 -13.46 -2.86 -19.14
N ALA A 146 -14.06 -3.69 -18.34
CA ALA A 146 -13.37 -4.77 -17.63
C ALA A 146 -13.17 -6.00 -18.53
#